data_4d5cb416d26c55a435de0e928f26445d
#
_entry.id   4d5cb416d26c55a435de0e928f26445d
#
_cell.length_a   1.000
_cell.length_b   1.000
_cell.length_c   1.000
_cell.angle_alpha   90.00
_cell.angle_beta   90.00
_cell.angle_gamma   90.00
#
_symmetry.space_group_name_H-M   'P 1'
#
loop_
_entity.id
_entity.type
_entity.pdbx_description
1 polymer ?
#
loop_
_entity_poly.entity_id
_entity_poly.type
_entity_poly.pdbx_seq_one_letter_code
_entity_poly.pdbx_strand_id
1 'polypeptide(L)'
;MIRIICVGKIKEDYLVKMIEDYSKRINKYHKLEIVEIIDTNKKEEGIKILQKLNNKSYKVALTIEGSKMTSPEFSNFIDKNLMNYSNIDFIIGGSNGIDSKVLKEVNYELSFSSLTFPHGLFRGILLEQIYRAFKIINNETYHKWGKYGRFNICSRNCVYKRWKIIS
;
A
#
# COMPACT_ATOMS: atom_id res chain seq x y z
N MET A 1 -6.91 -11.03 0.05
CA MET A 1 -6.05 -10.79 1.23
C MET A 1 -5.02 -9.73 0.89
N ILE A 2 -4.62 -8.88 1.84
CA ILE A 2 -3.49 -7.94 1.67
C ILE A 2 -2.27 -8.53 2.37
N ARG A 3 -1.12 -8.52 1.70
CA ARG A 3 0.14 -8.97 2.27
C ARG A 3 1.17 -7.84 2.16
N ILE A 4 1.96 -7.66 3.21
CA ILE A 4 3.09 -6.73 3.22
C ILE A 4 4.35 -7.58 3.39
N ILE A 5 5.16 -7.65 2.34
CA ILE A 5 6.44 -8.35 2.33
C ILE A 5 7.51 -7.28 2.53
N CYS A 6 8.21 -7.32 3.65
CA CYS A 6 9.12 -6.24 4.05
C CYS A 6 10.43 -6.78 4.60
N VAL A 7 11.52 -6.08 4.30
CA VAL A 7 12.85 -6.39 4.83
C VAL A 7 13.03 -5.74 6.20
N GLY A 8 13.69 -6.45 7.10
CA GLY A 8 14.01 -6.02 8.46
C GLY A 8 12.89 -6.22 9.46
N LYS A 9 13.27 -6.34 10.73
CA LYS A 9 12.37 -6.33 11.88
C LYS A 9 12.30 -4.94 12.48
N ILE A 10 11.13 -4.58 12.98
CA ILE A 10 10.96 -3.33 13.73
C ILE A 10 11.35 -3.58 15.18
N LYS A 11 12.19 -2.68 15.71
CA LYS A 11 12.69 -2.74 17.08
C LYS A 11 12.07 -1.68 17.99
N GLU A 12 11.62 -0.58 17.41
CA GLU A 12 11.07 0.58 18.11
C GLU A 12 9.65 0.30 18.58
N ASP A 13 9.42 0.28 19.88
CA ASP A 13 8.13 -0.06 20.52
C ASP A 13 6.97 0.77 20.01
N TYR A 14 7.19 2.05 19.74
CA TYR A 14 6.14 2.94 19.23
C TYR A 14 5.70 2.58 17.81
N LEU A 15 6.64 2.10 16.97
CA LEU A 15 6.32 1.61 15.62
C LEU A 15 5.61 0.25 15.68
N VAL A 16 6.04 -0.64 16.57
CA VAL A 16 5.36 -1.93 16.79
C VAL A 16 3.89 -1.68 17.19
N LYS A 17 3.66 -0.81 18.18
CA LYS A 17 2.30 -0.46 18.62
C LYS A 17 1.47 0.17 17.51
N MET A 18 2.05 1.06 16.70
CA MET A 18 1.37 1.67 15.56
C MET A 18 0.94 0.62 14.52
N ILE A 19 1.86 -0.30 14.18
CA ILE A 19 1.61 -1.37 13.21
C ILE A 19 0.53 -2.33 13.71
N GLU A 20 0.59 -2.72 14.98
CA GLU A 20 -0.43 -3.56 15.59
C GLU A 20 -1.81 -2.91 15.57
N ASP A 21 -1.90 -1.62 15.91
CA ASP A 21 -3.17 -0.88 15.91
C ASP A 21 -3.78 -0.82 14.50
N TYR A 22 -3.00 -0.40 13.50
CA TYR A 22 -3.50 -0.38 12.11
C TYR A 22 -3.81 -1.78 11.58
N SER A 23 -3.02 -2.79 11.93
CA SER A 23 -3.29 -4.18 11.56
C SER A 23 -4.63 -4.67 12.11
N LYS A 24 -4.93 -4.40 13.39
CA LYS A 24 -6.23 -4.71 14.00
C LYS A 24 -7.38 -3.99 13.30
N ARG A 25 -7.19 -2.72 12.93
CA ARG A 25 -8.20 -1.92 12.21
C ARG A 25 -8.44 -2.44 10.80
N ILE A 26 -7.39 -2.77 10.04
CA ILE A 26 -7.48 -3.30 8.68
C ILE A 26 -8.15 -4.67 8.67
N ASN A 27 -7.83 -5.55 9.63
CA ASN A 27 -8.41 -6.88 9.73
C ASN A 27 -9.94 -6.89 9.96
N LYS A 28 -10.54 -5.75 10.33
CA LYS A 28 -12.01 -5.61 10.35
C LYS A 28 -12.64 -5.55 8.96
N TYR A 29 -11.87 -5.15 7.94
CA TYR A 29 -12.31 -5.01 6.55
C TYR A 29 -11.81 -6.13 5.68
N HIS A 30 -10.53 -6.47 5.81
CA HIS A 30 -9.89 -7.46 4.96
C HIS A 30 -8.68 -8.09 5.64
N LYS A 31 -8.47 -9.40 5.40
CA LYS A 31 -7.33 -10.13 5.99
C LYS A 31 -6.01 -9.48 5.60
N LEU A 32 -5.19 -9.18 6.61
CA LEU A 32 -3.84 -8.63 6.47
C LEU A 32 -2.82 -9.64 6.98
N GLU A 33 -1.72 -9.79 6.24
CA GLU A 33 -0.54 -10.57 6.63
C GLU A 33 0.71 -9.72 6.45
N ILE A 34 1.60 -9.72 7.43
CA ILE A 34 2.92 -9.08 7.34
C ILE A 34 3.97 -10.18 7.34
N VAL A 35 4.79 -10.22 6.29
CA VAL A 35 5.87 -11.18 6.10
C VAL A 35 7.19 -10.43 6.22
N GLU A 36 7.91 -10.66 7.32
CA GLU A 36 9.22 -10.07 7.54
C GLU A 36 10.33 -10.95 6.96
N ILE A 37 11.23 -10.32 6.21
CA ILE A 37 12.43 -10.94 5.63
C ILE A 37 13.64 -10.44 6.41
N ILE A 38 14.54 -11.33 6.72
CA ILE A 38 15.78 -11.00 7.44
C ILE A 38 16.60 -10.04 6.57
N ASP A 39 16.99 -8.91 7.16
CA ASP A 39 17.88 -7.91 6.58
C ASP A 39 19.27 -8.54 6.34
N THR A 40 19.73 -8.49 5.09
CA THR A 40 21.01 -9.07 4.66
C THR A 40 21.61 -8.16 3.55
N ASN A 41 21.90 -8.71 2.40
CA ASN A 41 22.28 -7.93 1.25
C ASN A 41 21.15 -7.92 0.20
N LYS A 42 21.13 -6.90 -0.66
CA LYS A 42 20.08 -6.67 -1.66
C LYS A 42 19.73 -7.90 -2.51
N LYS A 43 20.75 -8.69 -2.89
CA LYS A 43 20.55 -9.89 -3.74
C LYS A 43 19.86 -11.02 -2.98
N GLU A 44 20.29 -11.31 -1.76
CA GLU A 44 19.70 -12.36 -0.91
C GLU A 44 18.27 -11.98 -0.49
N GLU A 45 18.05 -10.70 -0.13
CA GLU A 45 16.71 -10.18 0.14
C GLU A 45 15.79 -10.35 -1.08
N GLY A 46 16.30 -10.01 -2.27
CA GLY A 46 15.56 -10.21 -3.51
C GLY A 46 15.15 -11.66 -3.75
N ILE A 47 16.05 -12.61 -3.52
CA ILE A 47 15.75 -14.06 -3.64
C ILE A 47 14.65 -14.46 -2.63
N LYS A 48 14.76 -14.02 -1.37
CA LYS A 48 13.78 -14.33 -0.32
C LYS A 48 12.41 -13.68 -0.63
N ILE A 49 12.39 -12.46 -1.16
CA ILE A 49 11.16 -11.80 -1.61
C ILE A 49 10.52 -12.64 -2.71
N LEU A 50 11.26 -13.01 -3.77
CA LEU A 50 10.73 -13.80 -4.88
C LEU A 50 10.12 -15.12 -4.42
N GLN A 51 10.74 -15.81 -3.45
CA GLN A 51 10.20 -17.05 -2.86
C GLN A 51 8.86 -16.84 -2.13
N LYS A 52 8.57 -15.62 -1.65
CA LYS A 52 7.32 -15.30 -0.95
C LYS A 52 6.23 -14.77 -1.88
N LEU A 53 6.57 -14.38 -3.11
CA LEU A 53 5.60 -13.90 -4.09
C LEU A 53 4.70 -15.05 -4.56
N ASN A 54 3.44 -14.70 -4.86
CA ASN A 54 2.46 -15.63 -5.39
C ASN A 54 2.00 -15.17 -6.79
N ASN A 55 1.94 -16.08 -7.75
CA ASN A 55 1.51 -15.77 -9.12
C ASN A 55 0.03 -15.31 -9.21
N LYS A 56 -0.79 -15.62 -8.20
CA LYS A 56 -2.19 -15.18 -8.10
C LYS A 56 -2.36 -13.83 -7.42
N SER A 57 -1.27 -13.20 -6.97
CA SER A 57 -1.27 -11.89 -6.31
C SER A 57 -0.99 -10.77 -7.30
N TYR A 58 -1.63 -9.62 -7.10
CA TYR A 58 -1.19 -8.37 -7.70
C TYR A 58 -0.03 -7.80 -6.90
N LYS A 59 1.13 -7.66 -7.52
CA LYS A 59 2.39 -7.34 -6.87
C LYS A 59 2.70 -5.86 -7.03
N VAL A 60 2.91 -5.14 -5.94
CA VAL A 60 3.17 -3.70 -5.90
C VAL A 60 4.49 -3.46 -5.19
N ALA A 61 5.50 -2.98 -5.91
CA ALA A 61 6.75 -2.53 -5.30
C ALA A 61 6.62 -1.08 -4.83
N LEU A 62 7.08 -0.80 -3.62
CA LEU A 62 7.15 0.56 -3.11
C LEU A 62 8.54 1.14 -3.39
N THR A 63 8.60 2.07 -4.34
CA THR A 63 9.84 2.69 -4.83
C THR A 63 9.72 4.21 -4.84
N ILE A 64 10.82 4.93 -4.90
CA ILE A 64 10.82 6.40 -5.01
C ILE A 64 10.41 6.82 -6.42
N GLU A 65 10.85 6.06 -7.41
CA GLU A 65 10.64 6.31 -8.85
C GLU A 65 9.25 5.90 -9.34
N GLY A 66 8.49 5.18 -8.52
CA GLY A 66 7.15 4.73 -8.86
C GLY A 66 6.13 5.85 -9.10
N SER A 67 5.00 5.49 -9.64
CA SER A 67 3.90 6.42 -9.89
C SER A 67 3.25 6.86 -8.58
N LYS A 68 2.91 8.16 -8.47
CA LYS A 68 2.24 8.72 -7.29
C LYS A 68 0.73 8.62 -7.44
N MET A 69 0.04 8.44 -6.31
CA MET A 69 -1.41 8.43 -6.22
C MET A 69 -1.89 9.30 -5.08
N THR A 70 -3.04 9.92 -5.25
CA THR A 70 -3.81 10.51 -4.15
C THR A 70 -4.49 9.41 -3.33
N SER A 71 -4.91 9.70 -2.10
CA SER A 71 -5.59 8.69 -1.26
C SER A 71 -6.87 8.11 -1.91
N PRO A 72 -7.70 8.88 -2.65
CA PRO A 72 -8.82 8.30 -3.40
C PRO A 72 -8.41 7.41 -4.57
N GLU A 73 -7.38 7.79 -5.31
CA GLU A 73 -6.85 6.95 -6.40
C GLU A 73 -6.29 5.64 -5.84
N PHE A 74 -5.58 5.70 -4.70
CA PHE A 74 -5.09 4.52 -4.00
C PHE A 74 -6.24 3.64 -3.47
N SER A 75 -7.33 4.25 -2.98
CA SER A 75 -8.54 3.53 -2.58
C SER A 75 -9.15 2.75 -3.75
N ASN A 76 -9.36 3.42 -4.89
CA ASN A 76 -9.86 2.78 -6.11
C ASN A 76 -8.91 1.69 -6.63
N PHE A 77 -7.60 1.91 -6.52
CA PHE A 77 -6.58 0.94 -6.88
C PHE A 77 -6.68 -0.33 -6.03
N ILE A 78 -6.83 -0.20 -4.70
CA ILE A 78 -7.02 -1.35 -3.80
C ILE A 78 -8.31 -2.09 -4.14
N ASP A 79 -9.44 -1.39 -4.26
CA ASP A 79 -10.75 -1.98 -4.53
C ASP A 79 -10.74 -2.78 -5.84
N LYS A 80 -10.27 -2.17 -6.93
CA LYS A 80 -10.15 -2.82 -8.24
C LYS A 80 -9.27 -4.08 -8.19
N ASN A 81 -8.14 -4.03 -7.52
CA ASN A 81 -7.22 -5.16 -7.49
C ASN A 81 -7.70 -6.29 -6.57
N LEU A 82 -8.43 -5.98 -5.49
CA LEU A 82 -9.06 -7.00 -4.65
C LEU A 82 -10.22 -7.73 -5.35
N MET A 83 -10.87 -7.08 -6.34
CA MET A 83 -11.90 -7.74 -7.17
C MET A 83 -11.28 -8.72 -8.17
N ASN A 84 -10.09 -8.44 -8.68
CA ASN A 84 -9.49 -9.18 -9.80
C ASN A 84 -8.43 -10.21 -9.37
N TYR A 85 -7.86 -10.08 -8.18
CA TYR A 85 -6.77 -10.91 -7.67
C TYR A 85 -7.09 -11.47 -6.29
N SER A 86 -6.58 -12.66 -5.99
CA SER A 86 -6.74 -13.28 -4.68
C SER A 86 -6.08 -12.46 -3.56
N ASN A 87 -4.96 -11.82 -3.88
CA ASN A 87 -4.17 -11.02 -2.93
C ASN A 87 -3.59 -9.80 -3.62
N ILE A 88 -3.27 -8.78 -2.80
CA ILE A 88 -2.35 -7.70 -3.17
C ILE A 88 -1.11 -7.85 -2.30
N ASP A 89 0.05 -7.98 -2.92
CA ASP A 89 1.34 -8.08 -2.25
C ASP A 89 2.06 -6.74 -2.36
N PHE A 90 2.18 -6.00 -1.25
CA PHE A 90 3.01 -4.79 -1.17
C PHE A 90 4.42 -5.17 -0.74
N ILE A 91 5.42 -4.73 -1.49
CA ILE A 91 6.83 -5.06 -1.28
C ILE A 91 7.58 -3.82 -0.81
N ILE A 92 8.19 -3.89 0.38
CA ILE A 92 9.06 -2.85 0.94
C ILE A 92 10.47 -3.41 1.02
N GLY A 93 11.41 -2.81 0.29
CA GLY A 93 12.83 -3.19 0.33
C GLY A 93 13.54 -2.78 1.60
N GLY A 94 14.76 -3.24 1.78
CA GLY A 94 15.68 -2.80 2.82
C GLY A 94 16.33 -1.44 2.50
N SER A 95 17.40 -1.11 3.25
CA SER A 95 18.15 0.15 3.10
C SER A 95 18.74 0.39 1.70
N ASN A 96 19.02 -0.69 0.97
CA ASN A 96 19.57 -0.66 -0.39
C ASN A 96 18.50 -0.71 -1.49
N GLY A 97 17.22 -0.56 -1.12
CA GLY A 97 16.08 -0.64 -2.04
C GLY A 97 15.76 -2.07 -2.49
N ILE A 98 14.92 -2.21 -3.50
CA ILE A 98 14.45 -3.50 -4.03
C ILE A 98 15.38 -3.97 -5.15
N ASP A 99 15.68 -5.28 -5.17
CA ASP A 99 16.50 -5.88 -6.23
C ASP A 99 15.79 -5.81 -7.60
N SER A 100 16.54 -5.56 -8.66
CA SER A 100 16.01 -5.44 -10.02
C SER A 100 15.29 -6.68 -10.52
N LYS A 101 15.64 -7.87 -10.03
CA LYS A 101 14.93 -9.11 -10.38
C LYS A 101 13.53 -9.12 -9.79
N VAL A 102 13.34 -8.57 -8.58
CA VAL A 102 12.02 -8.42 -7.97
C VAL A 102 11.20 -7.39 -8.74
N LEU A 103 11.81 -6.26 -9.14
CA LEU A 103 11.13 -5.22 -9.92
C LEU A 103 10.62 -5.72 -11.28
N LYS A 104 11.28 -6.70 -11.88
CA LYS A 104 10.80 -7.34 -13.13
C LYS A 104 9.55 -8.21 -12.94
N GLU A 105 9.29 -8.66 -11.72
CA GLU A 105 8.18 -9.55 -11.39
C GLU A 105 6.95 -8.81 -10.82
N VAL A 106 7.05 -7.48 -10.60
CA VAL A 106 5.93 -6.71 -10.06
C VAL A 106 5.01 -6.21 -11.17
N ASN A 107 3.75 -6.02 -10.82
CA ASN A 107 2.74 -5.48 -11.72
C ASN A 107 2.72 -3.95 -11.70
N TYR A 108 3.19 -3.34 -10.61
CA TYR A 108 3.12 -1.90 -10.41
C TYR A 108 4.21 -1.40 -9.47
N GLU A 109 4.78 -0.23 -9.78
CA GLU A 109 5.67 0.51 -8.90
C GLU A 109 4.94 1.75 -8.37
N LEU A 110 4.79 1.84 -7.05
CA LEU A 110 4.08 2.90 -6.36
C LEU A 110 5.04 3.74 -5.54
N SER A 111 4.94 5.06 -5.66
CA SER A 111 5.67 6.03 -4.84
C SER A 111 4.72 6.81 -3.94
N PHE A 112 5.04 6.90 -2.65
CA PHE A 112 4.31 7.76 -1.72
C PHE A 112 4.90 9.17 -1.66
N SER A 113 6.18 9.32 -1.99
CA SER A 113 6.90 10.60 -1.92
C SER A 113 8.21 10.50 -2.68
N SER A 114 8.72 11.65 -3.12
CA SER A 114 10.11 11.77 -3.60
C SER A 114 11.13 11.80 -2.44
N LEU A 115 10.65 11.89 -1.19
CA LEU A 115 11.47 11.81 0.02
C LEU A 115 11.63 10.35 0.44
N THR A 116 12.78 10.03 1.04
CA THR A 116 13.03 8.73 1.64
C THR A 116 12.48 8.68 3.07
N PHE A 117 11.97 7.53 3.47
CA PHE A 117 11.50 7.26 4.83
C PHE A 117 12.28 6.10 5.45
N PRO A 118 12.52 6.10 6.77
CA PRO A 118 12.96 4.90 7.46
C PRO A 118 11.94 3.76 7.24
N HIS A 119 12.41 2.54 6.91
CA HIS A 119 11.48 1.47 6.50
C HIS A 119 10.51 1.04 7.60
N GLY A 120 10.90 1.14 8.87
CA GLY A 120 9.98 0.89 9.98
C GLY A 120 8.80 1.86 9.98
N LEU A 121 9.08 3.17 9.84
CA LEU A 121 8.07 4.22 9.76
C LEU A 121 7.22 4.05 8.48
N PHE A 122 7.87 3.77 7.35
CA PHE A 122 7.18 3.62 6.08
C PHE A 122 6.16 2.48 6.08
N ARG A 123 6.45 1.38 6.79
CA ARG A 123 5.49 0.29 7.01
C ARG A 123 4.24 0.78 7.72
N GLY A 124 4.39 1.62 8.76
CA GLY A 124 3.26 2.24 9.44
C GLY A 124 2.46 3.19 8.55
N ILE A 125 3.15 4.00 7.73
CA ILE A 125 2.52 4.91 6.75
C ILE A 125 1.71 4.11 5.72
N LEU A 126 2.24 3.02 5.18
CA LEU A 126 1.53 2.14 4.26
C LEU A 126 0.26 1.57 4.89
N LEU A 127 0.35 1.06 6.11
CA LEU A 127 -0.81 0.52 6.84
C LEU A 127 -1.87 1.59 7.08
N GLU A 128 -1.48 2.82 7.44
CA GLU A 128 -2.40 3.95 7.57
C GLU A 128 -3.14 4.21 6.27
N GLN A 129 -2.44 4.26 5.14
CA GLN A 129 -3.06 4.51 3.83
C GLN A 129 -3.95 3.35 3.37
N ILE A 130 -3.61 2.11 3.67
CA ILE A 130 -4.49 0.95 3.43
C ILE A 130 -5.76 1.05 4.27
N TYR A 131 -5.65 1.39 5.56
CA TYR A 131 -6.81 1.61 6.42
C TYR A 131 -7.68 2.75 5.90
N ARG A 132 -7.08 3.89 5.52
CA ARG A 132 -7.76 5.03 4.91
C ARG A 132 -8.49 4.63 3.63
N ALA A 133 -7.88 3.81 2.79
CA ALA A 133 -8.49 3.30 1.57
C ALA A 133 -9.77 2.51 1.89
N PHE A 134 -9.75 1.62 2.88
CA PHE A 134 -10.96 0.89 3.30
C PHE A 134 -12.04 1.82 3.87
N LYS A 135 -11.66 2.87 4.61
CA LYS A 135 -12.63 3.88 5.08
C LYS A 135 -13.31 4.59 3.90
N ILE A 136 -12.56 4.91 2.85
CA ILE A 136 -13.11 5.53 1.63
C ILE A 136 -14.02 4.54 0.89
N ILE A 137 -13.57 3.30 0.67
CA ILE A 137 -14.33 2.24 -0.03
C ILE A 137 -15.70 2.01 0.65
N ASN A 138 -15.73 2.03 1.99
CA ASN A 138 -16.94 1.81 2.77
C ASN A 138 -17.74 3.10 3.07
N ASN A 139 -17.36 4.24 2.48
CA ASN A 139 -18.01 5.54 2.72
C ASN A 139 -18.04 5.96 4.20
N GLU A 140 -17.03 5.56 4.97
CA GLU A 140 -16.94 5.88 6.40
C GLU A 140 -16.16 7.17 6.64
N THR A 141 -16.54 7.91 7.71
CA THR A 141 -15.92 9.19 8.07
C THR A 141 -14.53 8.99 8.64
N TYR A 142 -13.51 9.11 7.83
CA TYR A 142 -12.10 9.14 8.23
C TYR A 142 -11.30 10.13 7.39
N HIS A 143 -11.47 10.09 6.07
CA HIS A 143 -10.80 10.99 5.14
C HIS A 143 -11.57 12.31 5.09
N LYS A 144 -11.02 13.34 5.74
CA LYS A 144 -11.53 14.71 5.62
C LYS A 144 -10.83 15.38 4.45
N TRP A 145 -11.59 15.65 3.40
CA TRP A 145 -11.13 16.50 2.30
C TRP A 145 -10.92 17.92 2.84
N GLY A 146 -9.80 18.56 2.50
CA GLY A 146 -9.67 20.00 2.65
C GLY A 146 -10.80 20.73 1.92
N LYS A 147 -10.91 22.06 2.03
CA LYS A 147 -12.02 22.90 1.54
C LYS A 147 -12.45 22.71 0.06
N TYR A 148 -11.81 21.83 -0.69
CA TYR A 148 -12.05 21.58 -2.12
C TYR A 148 -12.68 20.20 -2.34
N GLY A 149 -14.01 20.17 -2.31
CA GLY A 149 -14.84 19.15 -2.97
C GLY A 149 -15.13 17.87 -2.17
N ARG A 150 -16.41 17.65 -1.85
CA ARG A 150 -16.95 16.31 -1.61
C ARG A 150 -17.07 15.60 -2.94
N PHE A 151 -16.24 14.61 -3.20
CA PHE A 151 -16.54 13.63 -4.23
C PHE A 151 -17.50 12.60 -3.64
N ASN A 152 -18.74 12.59 -4.09
CA ASN A 152 -19.63 11.47 -3.87
C ASN A 152 -19.14 10.33 -4.77
N ILE A 153 -18.41 9.38 -4.21
CA ILE A 153 -18.13 8.11 -4.88
C ILE A 153 -19.43 7.32 -4.77
N CYS A 154 -20.23 7.41 -5.81
CA CYS A 154 -21.43 6.60 -5.94
C CYS A 154 -20.99 5.16 -6.25
N SER A 155 -21.43 4.22 -5.41
CA SER A 155 -21.30 2.79 -5.64
C SER A 155 -21.89 2.42 -7.00
N ARG A 156 -21.13 1.67 -7.81
CA ARG A 156 -21.57 0.99 -9.05
C ARG A 156 -22.18 1.92 -10.10
N ASN A 157 -21.39 2.32 -11.09
CA ASN A 157 -21.76 3.11 -12.26
C ASN A 157 -21.90 4.62 -12.04
N CYS A 158 -20.82 5.36 -11.89
CA CYS A 158 -20.84 6.80 -12.09
C CYS A 158 -19.76 7.25 -13.07
N VAL A 159 -20.24 7.71 -14.22
CA VAL A 159 -19.50 8.45 -15.25
C VAL A 159 -18.96 9.76 -14.66
N TYR A 160 -17.68 10.05 -14.89
CA TYR A 160 -17.03 11.29 -14.53
C TYR A 160 -17.82 12.51 -15.05
N LYS A 161 -18.44 13.29 -14.17
CA LYS A 161 -18.89 14.65 -14.49
C LYS A 161 -17.77 15.64 -14.21
N ARG A 162 -17.23 16.18 -15.29
CA ARG A 162 -16.25 17.27 -15.31
C ARG A 162 -16.88 18.54 -14.71
N TRP A 163 -16.34 19.05 -13.61
CA TRP A 163 -16.78 20.33 -13.06
C TRP A 163 -16.20 21.49 -13.89
N LYS A 164 -17.08 22.34 -14.42
CA LYS A 164 -16.71 23.65 -14.94
C LYS A 164 -16.37 24.57 -13.78
N ILE A 165 -15.19 25.16 -13.82
CA ILE A 165 -14.81 26.30 -12.99
C ILE A 165 -15.65 27.47 -13.52
N ILE A 166 -16.51 28.04 -12.67
CA ILE A 166 -17.16 29.32 -12.94
C ILE A 166 -16.24 30.39 -12.37
N SER A 167 -15.73 31.21 -13.26
CA SER A 167 -15.01 32.45 -12.99
C SER A 167 -15.88 33.45 -12.26
#